data_60eec7d2d9394b0fac26b4e9a9906f4d
#
_entry.id   60eec7d2d9394b0fac26b4e9a9906f4d
#
_cell.length_a   1.000
_cell.length_b   1.000
_cell.length_c   1.000
_cell.angle_alpha   90.00
_cell.angle_beta   90.00
_cell.angle_gamma   90.00
#
_symmetry.space_group_name_H-M   'P 1'
#
loop_
_entity.id
_entity.type
_entity.pdbx_description
1 polymer ?
#
loop_
_entity_poly.entity_id
_entity_poly.type
_entity_poly.pdbx_seq_one_letter_code
_entity_poly.pdbx_strand_id
1 'polypeptide(L)'
;MNIGDQAPDLLGLDEQGNELRLSQFRGQRVVLYFYPKYNTPGCTAEACSFRDHEAELAAAGYAVVGVSADSAQSHVRFRERHGLPFHLVADTERQLIEAFGAWGEKKMCGRTYMGILRTTFVIDEEGRIAHIFTPKQIKTKTHAEQVLALQ
;
A
#
# COMPACT_ATOMS: atom_id res chain seq x y z
N MET A 1 -7.42 5.51 10.66
CA MET A 1 -8.57 5.79 9.78
C MET A 1 -9.55 4.64 9.80
N ASN A 2 -10.81 4.96 9.69
CA ASN A 2 -11.90 3.99 9.72
C ASN A 2 -12.66 3.99 8.40
N ILE A 3 -13.46 2.95 8.18
CA ILE A 3 -14.35 2.88 7.02
C ILE A 3 -15.27 4.11 7.02
N GLY A 4 -15.40 4.78 5.87
CA GLY A 4 -16.17 6.00 5.70
C GLY A 4 -15.39 7.29 5.88
N ASP A 5 -14.18 7.22 6.46
CA ASP A 5 -13.35 8.41 6.64
C ASP A 5 -12.83 8.91 5.29
N GLN A 6 -12.69 10.22 5.18
CA GLN A 6 -12.10 10.84 3.99
C GLN A 6 -10.58 10.70 4.05
N ALA A 7 -9.99 10.10 3.03
CA ALA A 7 -8.54 10.00 2.92
C ALA A 7 -7.95 11.34 2.48
N PRO A 8 -6.70 11.66 2.90
CA PRO A 8 -6.02 12.87 2.40
C PRO A 8 -5.75 12.75 0.90
N ASP A 9 -5.86 13.86 0.18
CA ASP A 9 -5.57 13.86 -1.26
C ASP A 9 -4.09 13.65 -1.53
N LEU A 10 -3.21 14.36 -0.82
CA LEU A 10 -1.77 14.17 -0.97
C LEU A 10 -1.32 12.92 -0.24
N LEU A 11 -0.81 11.94 -1.00
CA LEU A 11 -0.30 10.69 -0.45
C LEU A 11 1.19 10.79 -0.09
N GLY A 12 1.92 11.70 -0.72
CA GLY A 12 3.34 11.89 -0.46
C GLY A 12 4.13 11.91 -1.76
N LEU A 13 5.43 11.66 -1.65
CA LEU A 13 6.33 11.62 -2.81
C LEU A 13 6.48 10.17 -3.27
N ASP A 14 6.40 9.97 -4.59
CA ASP A 14 6.61 8.66 -5.18
C ASP A 14 8.11 8.33 -5.29
N GLU A 15 8.44 7.21 -5.93
CA GLU A 15 9.81 6.73 -6.09
C GLU A 15 10.68 7.66 -6.94
N GLN A 16 10.06 8.56 -7.71
CA GLN A 16 10.76 9.54 -8.56
C GLN A 16 10.82 10.92 -7.93
N GLY A 17 10.29 11.09 -6.71
CA GLY A 17 10.25 12.36 -6.02
C GLY A 17 9.10 13.27 -6.43
N ASN A 18 8.15 12.78 -7.19
CA ASN A 18 6.96 13.53 -7.61
C ASN A 18 5.83 13.36 -6.61
N GLU A 19 5.03 14.42 -6.42
CA GLU A 19 3.83 14.33 -5.57
C GLU A 19 2.83 13.35 -6.18
N LEU A 20 2.32 12.46 -5.34
CA LEU A 20 1.27 11.52 -5.70
C LEU A 20 -0.01 11.88 -4.95
N ARG A 21 -1.10 12.08 -5.67
CA ARG A 21 -2.39 12.50 -5.11
C ARG A 21 -3.50 11.56 -5.53
N LEU A 22 -4.47 11.37 -4.64
CA LEU A 22 -5.66 10.58 -4.96
C LEU A 22 -6.40 11.14 -6.17
N SER A 23 -6.43 12.46 -6.33
CA SER A 23 -7.09 13.11 -7.47
C SER A 23 -6.54 12.68 -8.83
N GLN A 24 -5.32 12.13 -8.87
CA GLN A 24 -4.74 11.58 -10.09
C GLN A 24 -5.38 10.26 -10.52
N PHE A 25 -6.12 9.61 -9.62
CA PHE A 25 -6.77 8.32 -9.87
C PHE A 25 -8.30 8.46 -9.96
N ARG A 26 -8.79 9.60 -10.41
CA ARG A 26 -10.23 9.85 -10.52
C ARG A 26 -10.93 8.79 -11.34
N GLY A 27 -12.09 8.33 -10.84
CA GLY A 27 -12.85 7.27 -11.47
C GLY A 27 -12.34 5.87 -11.14
N GLN A 28 -11.28 5.77 -10.34
CA GLN A 28 -10.72 4.49 -9.89
C GLN A 28 -10.77 4.37 -8.38
N ARG A 29 -10.88 3.14 -7.90
CA ARG A 29 -10.65 2.83 -6.49
C ARG A 29 -9.16 2.59 -6.30
N VAL A 30 -8.60 3.08 -5.19
CA VAL A 30 -7.17 2.97 -4.90
C VAL A 30 -6.95 1.92 -3.83
N VAL A 31 -6.08 0.96 -4.13
CA VAL A 31 -5.60 -0.01 -3.15
C VAL A 31 -4.30 0.55 -2.60
N LEU A 32 -4.38 1.11 -1.40
CA LEU A 32 -3.23 1.71 -0.71
C LEU A 32 -2.73 0.72 0.32
N TYR A 33 -1.60 0.06 0.04
CA TYR A 33 -1.10 -0.95 0.95
C TYR A 33 0.20 -0.51 1.61
N PHE A 34 0.23 -0.67 2.93
CA PHE A 34 1.39 -0.34 3.77
C PHE A 34 2.18 -1.60 4.03
N TYR A 35 3.49 -1.56 3.79
CA TYR A 35 4.35 -2.72 4.00
C TYR A 35 5.59 -2.32 4.81
N PRO A 36 6.11 -3.24 5.67
CA PRO A 36 7.17 -2.89 6.62
C PRO A 36 8.51 -2.49 5.99
N LYS A 37 8.95 -3.22 4.96
CA LYS A 37 10.27 -2.96 4.38
C LYS A 37 10.40 -3.61 3.00
N TYR A 38 11.00 -2.88 2.04
CA TYR A 38 11.27 -3.43 0.73
C TYR A 38 12.20 -4.65 0.81
N ASN A 39 12.12 -5.49 -0.22
CA ASN A 39 13.01 -6.64 -0.42
C ASN A 39 13.02 -7.67 0.73
N THR A 40 11.97 -7.71 1.55
CA THR A 40 11.72 -8.81 2.49
C THR A 40 10.82 -9.84 1.82
N PRO A 41 10.86 -11.14 2.24
CA PRO A 41 10.05 -12.17 1.55
C PRO A 41 8.56 -11.87 1.50
N GLY A 42 7.96 -11.43 2.61
CA GLY A 42 6.54 -11.10 2.67
C GLY A 42 6.19 -9.91 1.81
N CYS A 43 6.98 -8.85 1.88
CA CYS A 43 6.73 -7.63 1.09
C CYS A 43 6.93 -7.88 -0.40
N THR A 44 7.93 -8.69 -0.75
CA THR A 44 8.17 -9.08 -2.14
C THR A 44 7.00 -9.92 -2.68
N ALA A 45 6.51 -10.88 -1.90
CA ALA A 45 5.37 -11.71 -2.29
C ALA A 45 4.12 -10.87 -2.50
N GLU A 46 3.86 -9.92 -1.62
CA GLU A 46 2.69 -9.02 -1.73
C GLU A 46 2.79 -8.15 -2.98
N ALA A 47 3.94 -7.52 -3.21
CA ALA A 47 4.15 -6.69 -4.40
C ALA A 47 4.01 -7.50 -5.69
N CYS A 48 4.56 -8.71 -5.72
CA CYS A 48 4.45 -9.60 -6.89
C CYS A 48 3.02 -10.08 -7.11
N SER A 49 2.24 -10.29 -6.05
CA SER A 49 0.82 -10.61 -6.17
C SER A 49 0.07 -9.50 -6.92
N PHE A 50 0.28 -8.26 -6.52
CA PHE A 50 -0.34 -7.12 -7.20
C PHE A 50 0.17 -6.96 -8.63
N ARG A 51 1.46 -7.15 -8.87
CA ARG A 51 2.03 -7.11 -10.21
C ARG A 51 1.40 -8.14 -11.13
N ASP A 52 1.30 -9.38 -10.66
CA ASP A 52 0.82 -10.49 -11.48
C ASP A 52 -0.68 -10.38 -11.79
N HIS A 53 -1.43 -9.60 -11.02
CA HIS A 53 -2.87 -9.38 -11.20
C HIS A 53 -3.18 -7.96 -11.67
N GLU A 54 -2.19 -7.23 -12.18
CA GLU A 54 -2.36 -5.82 -12.56
C GLU A 54 -3.47 -5.61 -13.58
N ALA A 55 -3.52 -6.45 -14.62
CA ALA A 55 -4.56 -6.33 -15.65
C ALA A 55 -5.96 -6.59 -15.09
N GLU A 56 -6.10 -7.57 -14.20
CA GLU A 56 -7.38 -7.90 -13.56
C GLU A 56 -7.84 -6.78 -12.63
N LEU A 57 -6.90 -6.22 -11.86
CA LEU A 57 -7.19 -5.11 -10.96
C LEU A 57 -7.60 -3.86 -11.75
N ALA A 58 -6.89 -3.54 -12.82
CA ALA A 58 -7.23 -2.40 -13.68
C ALA A 58 -8.61 -2.58 -14.30
N ALA A 59 -8.92 -3.79 -14.79
CA ALA A 59 -10.23 -4.10 -15.35
C ALA A 59 -11.35 -3.96 -14.33
N ALA A 60 -11.06 -4.23 -13.06
CA ALA A 60 -12.02 -4.08 -11.96
C ALA A 60 -12.07 -2.63 -11.42
N GLY A 61 -11.32 -1.70 -11.99
CA GLY A 61 -11.33 -0.30 -11.61
C GLY A 61 -10.42 0.06 -10.44
N TYR A 62 -9.41 -0.76 -10.16
CA TYR A 62 -8.46 -0.50 -9.09
C TYR A 62 -7.13 0.03 -9.60
N ALA A 63 -6.55 0.97 -8.87
CA ALA A 63 -5.15 1.39 -9.01
C ALA A 63 -4.43 1.01 -7.71
N VAL A 64 -3.19 0.56 -7.80
CA VAL A 64 -2.41 0.10 -6.64
C VAL A 64 -1.33 1.12 -6.31
N VAL A 65 -1.17 1.42 -5.03
CA VAL A 65 -0.09 2.27 -4.51
C VAL A 65 0.47 1.60 -3.26
N GLY A 66 1.78 1.36 -3.25
CA GLY A 66 2.46 0.82 -2.08
C GLY A 66 3.11 1.92 -1.26
N VAL A 67 3.16 1.75 0.05
CA VAL A 67 3.73 2.74 0.98
C VAL A 67 4.64 2.05 1.99
N SER A 68 5.84 2.56 2.14
CA SER A 68 6.73 2.19 3.24
C SER A 68 7.58 3.40 3.64
N ALA A 69 8.36 3.25 4.72
CA ALA A 69 9.28 4.30 5.17
C ALA A 69 10.64 4.22 4.48
N ASP A 70 10.80 3.33 3.51
CA ASP A 70 12.03 3.20 2.74
C ASP A 70 12.24 4.42 1.85
N SER A 71 13.50 4.70 1.50
CA SER A 71 13.86 5.84 0.66
C SER A 71 13.33 5.69 -0.77
N ALA A 72 13.19 6.81 -1.47
CA ALA A 72 12.80 6.79 -2.89
C ALA A 72 13.78 5.95 -3.72
N GLN A 73 15.08 6.06 -3.43
CA GLN A 73 16.09 5.27 -4.12
C GLN A 73 15.90 3.76 -3.93
N SER A 74 15.56 3.33 -2.71
CA SER A 74 15.25 1.93 -2.42
C SER A 74 14.03 1.47 -3.20
N HIS A 75 13.01 2.32 -3.29
CA HIS A 75 11.79 2.03 -4.04
C HIS A 75 12.04 1.91 -5.54
N VAL A 76 12.92 2.74 -6.11
CA VAL A 76 13.31 2.61 -7.53
C VAL A 76 13.92 1.23 -7.77
N ARG A 77 14.86 0.82 -6.91
CA ARG A 77 15.51 -0.49 -7.05
C ARG A 77 14.51 -1.64 -6.91
N PHE A 78 13.59 -1.54 -5.95
CA PHE A 78 12.56 -2.55 -5.72
C PHE A 78 11.64 -2.68 -6.93
N ARG A 79 11.18 -1.54 -7.45
CA ARG A 79 10.35 -1.48 -8.65
C ARG A 79 11.03 -2.10 -9.86
N GLU A 80 12.28 -1.73 -10.11
CA GLU A 80 13.04 -2.25 -11.25
C GLU A 80 13.31 -3.75 -11.12
N ARG A 81 13.71 -4.17 -9.93
CA ARG A 81 14.07 -5.57 -9.68
C ARG A 81 12.89 -6.52 -9.92
N HIS A 82 11.70 -6.11 -9.54
CA HIS A 82 10.51 -6.95 -9.61
C HIS A 82 9.53 -6.55 -10.73
N GLY A 83 9.85 -5.54 -11.51
CA GLY A 83 8.99 -5.09 -12.59
C GLY A 83 7.63 -4.62 -12.12
N LEU A 84 7.59 -3.85 -11.03
CA LEU A 84 6.32 -3.40 -10.45
C LEU A 84 5.71 -2.29 -11.32
N PRO A 85 4.45 -2.43 -11.76
CA PRO A 85 3.82 -1.45 -12.65
C PRO A 85 3.12 -0.30 -11.91
N PHE A 86 3.26 -0.21 -10.60
CA PHE A 86 2.57 0.78 -9.78
C PHE A 86 3.55 1.63 -8.97
N HIS A 87 3.07 2.77 -8.47
CA HIS A 87 3.89 3.70 -7.70
C HIS A 87 4.10 3.23 -6.26
N LEU A 88 5.26 3.60 -5.73
CA LEU A 88 5.61 3.36 -4.33
C LEU A 88 5.86 4.71 -3.66
N VAL A 89 5.17 4.98 -2.56
CA VAL A 89 5.35 6.21 -1.79
C VAL A 89 6.48 6.01 -0.78
N ALA A 90 7.47 6.90 -0.82
CA ALA A 90 8.59 6.92 0.10
C ALA A 90 8.22 7.82 1.30
N ASP A 91 7.52 7.25 2.27
CA ASP A 91 7.02 7.98 3.45
C ASP A 91 8.07 7.95 4.56
N THR A 92 9.25 8.50 4.28
CA THR A 92 10.40 8.43 5.18
C THR A 92 10.16 9.11 6.53
N GLU A 93 9.27 10.10 6.59
CA GLU A 93 8.90 10.77 7.83
C GLU A 93 7.64 10.20 8.46
N ARG A 94 7.07 9.14 7.88
CA ARG A 94 5.90 8.40 8.38
C ARG A 94 4.63 9.25 8.50
N GLN A 95 4.51 10.32 7.73
CA GLN A 95 3.32 11.17 7.78
C GLN A 95 2.06 10.43 7.34
N LEU A 96 2.13 9.74 6.21
CA LEU A 96 0.99 8.97 5.71
C LEU A 96 0.76 7.72 6.56
N ILE A 97 1.82 7.03 6.93
CA ILE A 97 1.77 5.83 7.76
C ILE A 97 1.03 6.12 9.07
N GLU A 98 1.38 7.22 9.74
CA GLU A 98 0.73 7.61 10.99
C GLU A 98 -0.69 8.12 10.79
N ALA A 99 -0.94 8.87 9.70
CA ALA A 99 -2.28 9.36 9.38
C ALA A 99 -3.28 8.22 9.17
N PHE A 100 -2.83 7.10 8.60
CA PHE A 100 -3.69 5.93 8.39
C PHE A 100 -3.71 4.96 9.57
N GLY A 101 -2.93 5.23 10.61
CA GLY A 101 -2.85 4.33 11.76
C GLY A 101 -2.10 3.03 11.48
N ALA A 102 -1.22 3.04 10.49
CA ALA A 102 -0.43 1.86 10.11
C ALA A 102 0.92 1.79 10.84
N TRP A 103 1.06 2.51 11.94
CA TRP A 103 2.24 2.49 12.80
C TRP A 103 1.82 2.01 14.17
N GLY A 104 2.49 1.01 14.69
CA GLY A 104 2.11 0.46 15.98
C GLY A 104 3.09 -0.54 16.53
N GLU A 105 2.70 -1.14 17.63
CA GLU A 105 3.50 -2.10 18.35
C GLU A 105 3.51 -3.46 17.65
N LYS A 106 4.70 -4.01 17.47
CA LYS A 106 4.90 -5.33 16.86
C LYS A 106 5.70 -6.20 17.83
N LYS A 107 5.47 -7.51 17.76
CA LYS A 107 6.21 -8.49 18.56
C LYS A 107 6.94 -9.47 17.63
N MET A 108 8.21 -9.69 17.91
CA MET A 108 9.02 -10.66 17.19
C MET A 108 10.06 -11.26 18.15
N CYS A 109 10.09 -12.58 18.25
CA CYS A 109 11.04 -13.32 19.09
C CYS A 109 11.07 -12.83 20.54
N GLY A 110 9.90 -12.55 21.11
CA GLY A 110 9.77 -12.06 22.49
C GLY A 110 10.09 -10.59 22.69
N ARG A 111 10.43 -9.88 21.61
CA ARG A 111 10.71 -8.44 21.68
C ARG A 111 9.52 -7.63 21.17
N THR A 112 9.26 -6.50 21.80
CA THR A 112 8.26 -5.54 21.38
C THR A 112 8.99 -4.33 20.77
N TYR A 113 8.53 -3.89 19.59
CA TYR A 113 9.09 -2.72 18.92
C TYR A 113 8.01 -2.01 18.12
N MET A 114 8.25 -0.74 17.81
CA MET A 114 7.35 0.04 16.96
C MET A 114 7.71 -0.14 15.49
N GLY A 115 6.72 -0.31 14.66
CA GLY A 115 6.95 -0.50 13.23
C GLY A 115 5.69 -0.34 12.41
N ILE A 116 5.84 -0.47 11.09
CA ILE A 116 4.71 -0.41 10.17
C ILE A 116 3.90 -1.69 10.28
N LEU A 117 2.60 -1.52 10.50
CA LEU A 117 1.64 -2.62 10.50
C LEU A 117 1.19 -2.86 9.06
N ARG A 118 1.38 -4.10 8.57
CA ARG A 118 0.94 -4.47 7.23
C ARG A 118 -0.57 -4.32 7.15
N THR A 119 -1.03 -3.28 6.47
CA THR A 119 -2.44 -2.92 6.40
C THR A 119 -2.73 -2.43 5.00
N THR A 120 -3.90 -2.75 4.48
CA THR A 120 -4.33 -2.28 3.16
C THR A 120 -5.67 -1.57 3.28
N PHE A 121 -5.73 -0.38 2.69
CA PHE A 121 -6.94 0.42 2.63
C PHE A 121 -7.43 0.47 1.20
N VAL A 122 -8.70 0.14 0.99
CA VAL A 122 -9.33 0.34 -0.31
C VAL A 122 -10.09 1.66 -0.24
N ILE A 123 -9.72 2.60 -1.09
CA ILE A 123 -10.29 3.94 -1.14
C ILE A 123 -11.18 4.01 -2.36
N ASP A 124 -12.42 4.44 -2.18
CA ASP A 124 -13.39 4.51 -3.27
C ASP A 124 -13.16 5.72 -4.18
N GLU A 125 -13.99 5.86 -5.21
CA GLU A 125 -13.86 6.92 -6.21
C GLU A 125 -14.09 8.32 -5.64
N GLU A 126 -14.70 8.41 -4.45
CA GLU A 126 -14.94 9.68 -3.75
C GLU A 126 -13.85 10.00 -2.72
N GLY A 127 -12.83 9.15 -2.60
CA GLY A 127 -11.74 9.36 -1.67
C GLY A 127 -12.04 8.89 -0.24
N ARG A 128 -13.07 8.08 -0.04
CA ARG A 128 -13.43 7.56 1.28
C ARG A 128 -12.95 6.13 1.45
N ILE A 129 -12.62 5.76 2.68
CA ILE A 129 -12.20 4.39 3.00
C ILE A 129 -13.39 3.45 2.85
N ALA A 130 -13.31 2.53 1.89
CA ALA A 130 -14.37 1.56 1.62
C ALA A 130 -14.13 0.21 2.30
N HIS A 131 -12.85 -0.18 2.48
CA HIS A 131 -12.51 -1.45 3.10
C HIS A 131 -11.12 -1.37 3.73
N ILE A 132 -10.89 -2.16 4.79
CA ILE A 132 -9.59 -2.24 5.47
C ILE A 132 -9.25 -3.72 5.65
N PHE A 133 -8.05 -4.10 5.17
CA PHE A 133 -7.47 -5.40 5.48
C PHE A 133 -6.47 -5.21 6.62
N THR A 134 -6.71 -5.87 7.75
CA THR A 134 -5.82 -5.83 8.90
C THR A 134 -4.62 -6.76 8.70
N PRO A 135 -3.54 -6.60 9.48
CA PRO A 135 -2.38 -7.49 9.34
C PRO A 135 -2.71 -8.98 9.42
N LYS A 136 -3.67 -9.35 10.27
CA LYS A 136 -4.07 -10.76 10.43
C LYS A 136 -4.84 -11.30 9.23
N GLN A 137 -5.50 -10.43 8.47
CA GLN A 137 -6.31 -10.81 7.33
C GLN A 137 -5.50 -10.95 6.05
N ILE A 138 -4.37 -10.24 5.96
CA ILE A 138 -3.59 -10.18 4.72
C ILE A 138 -2.79 -11.46 4.52
N LYS A 139 -3.00 -12.09 3.37
CA LYS A 139 -2.20 -13.22 2.87
C LYS A 139 -1.32 -12.68 1.76
N THR A 140 -0.03 -12.49 2.02
CA THR A 140 0.86 -11.76 1.11
C THR A 140 0.93 -12.35 -0.29
N LYS A 141 0.95 -13.67 -0.41
CA LYS A 141 1.06 -14.34 -1.71
C LYS A 141 -0.20 -14.21 -2.58
N THR A 142 -1.36 -13.98 -1.96
CA THR A 142 -2.65 -13.95 -2.65
C THR A 142 -3.43 -12.67 -2.39
N HIS A 143 -2.74 -11.61 -1.95
CA HIS A 143 -3.42 -10.39 -1.52
C HIS A 143 -4.18 -9.70 -2.65
N ALA A 144 -3.66 -9.72 -3.88
CA ALA A 144 -4.40 -9.19 -5.02
C ALA A 144 -5.73 -9.92 -5.22
N GLU A 145 -5.75 -11.24 -5.04
CA GLU A 145 -6.97 -12.03 -5.13
C GLU A 145 -7.96 -11.67 -4.03
N GLN A 146 -7.45 -11.37 -2.81
CA GLN A 146 -8.30 -10.91 -1.71
C GLN A 146 -8.99 -9.60 -2.06
N VAL A 147 -8.29 -8.67 -2.69
CA VAL A 147 -8.86 -7.39 -3.13
C VAL A 147 -9.89 -7.63 -4.22
N LEU A 148 -9.58 -8.47 -5.21
CA LEU A 148 -10.50 -8.77 -6.30
C LEU A 148 -11.79 -9.45 -5.81
N ALA A 149 -11.73 -10.14 -4.69
CA ALA A 149 -12.89 -10.81 -4.10
C ALA A 149 -13.89 -9.85 -3.42
N LEU A 150 -13.55 -8.56 -3.28
CA LEU A 150 -14.41 -7.55 -2.64
C LEU A 150 -15.60 -7.11 -3.49
N GLN A 151 -15.76 -7.59 -4.66
CA GLN A 151 -16.79 -7.12 -5.59
C GLN A 151 -18.21 -7.50 -5.23
#